data_044cf94b8ed0ecdb54b124dd431e14f7
#
_entry.id   044cf94b8ed0ecdb54b124dd431e14f7
#
_cell.length_a   1.000
_cell.length_b   1.000
_cell.length_c   1.000
_cell.angle_alpha   90.00
_cell.angle_beta   90.00
_cell.angle_gamma   90.00
#
_symmetry.space_group_name_H-M   'P 1'
#
loop_
_entity.id
_entity.type
_entity.pdbx_description
1 polymer ?
#
loop_
_entity_poly.entity_id
_entity_poly.type
_entity_poly.pdbx_seq_one_letter_code
_entity_poly.pdbx_strand_id
1 'polypeptide(L)'
;MIKRRLAGWLCGILLCLGLLKAEGALGGAIATVDPIATDAAVQALKDGGNAIDAAVAAGLTLGVVNGYNSGIGGGCFVVCRLADGTVFTINGREKAPDRAHRDLYLRNGEADPNLSRVGALAVAVPGALMAYAQLSETHGRIPFRKHLLKAAAIAEQGFKIPAAYASTLKGRSFDLKKFPASARIFLDAKGNPYKAGAVLKQTDLANTYRQVAAHGTDWFYKGPFAKKTAAWMNANDGVLSEAD
;
A
#
# COMPACT_ATOMS: atom_id res chain seq x y z
N MET A 1 4.61 -23.96 -70.29
CA MET A 1 4.95 -22.72 -69.62
C MET A 1 4.01 -22.37 -68.42
N ILE A 2 3.45 -23.34 -67.74
CA ILE A 2 2.44 -23.10 -66.62
C ILE A 2 2.93 -23.56 -65.23
N LYS A 3 4.05 -24.27 -65.12
CA LYS A 3 4.54 -24.82 -63.83
C LYS A 3 5.40 -23.88 -62.95
N ARG A 4 5.69 -22.65 -63.38
CA ARG A 4 6.58 -21.74 -62.63
C ARG A 4 5.83 -20.64 -61.87
N ARG A 5 4.53 -20.50 -61.95
CA ARG A 5 3.75 -19.45 -61.25
C ARG A 5 3.06 -19.90 -59.98
N LEU A 6 2.99 -21.19 -59.69
CA LEU A 6 2.36 -21.70 -58.44
C LEU A 6 3.31 -21.70 -57.20
N ALA A 7 4.64 -21.72 -57.41
CA ALA A 7 5.59 -21.74 -56.29
C ALA A 7 5.75 -20.39 -55.60
N GLY A 8 5.45 -19.28 -56.30
CA GLY A 8 5.57 -17.93 -55.72
C GLY A 8 4.43 -17.53 -54.76
N TRP A 9 3.28 -18.16 -54.93
CA TRP A 9 2.10 -17.83 -54.09
C TRP A 9 2.05 -18.60 -52.77
N LEU A 10 2.62 -19.78 -52.70
CA LEU A 10 2.72 -20.55 -51.45
C LEU A 10 3.76 -19.96 -50.47
N CYS A 11 4.84 -19.34 -50.97
CA CYS A 11 5.84 -18.70 -50.09
C CYS A 11 5.34 -17.40 -49.47
N GLY A 12 4.45 -16.65 -50.17
CA GLY A 12 3.86 -15.42 -49.65
C GLY A 12 2.84 -15.65 -48.52
N ILE A 13 2.11 -16.78 -48.58
CA ILE A 13 1.11 -17.12 -47.55
C ILE A 13 1.79 -17.66 -46.27
N LEU A 14 2.93 -18.36 -46.38
CA LEU A 14 3.68 -18.82 -45.20
C LEU A 14 4.41 -17.70 -44.47
N LEU A 15 4.78 -16.58 -45.15
CA LEU A 15 5.43 -15.44 -44.52
C LEU A 15 4.43 -14.54 -43.75
N CYS A 16 3.15 -14.54 -44.11
CA CYS A 16 2.12 -13.79 -43.40
C CYS A 16 1.59 -14.49 -42.15
N LEU A 17 1.78 -15.81 -42.01
CA LEU A 17 1.38 -16.55 -40.80
C LEU A 17 2.37 -16.46 -39.65
N GLY A 18 3.56 -15.86 -39.86
CA GLY A 18 4.60 -15.74 -38.83
C GLY A 18 4.53 -14.48 -37.97
N LEU A 19 3.53 -13.60 -38.15
CA LEU A 19 3.41 -12.33 -37.45
C LEU A 19 2.14 -12.19 -36.58
N LEU A 20 1.37 -13.25 -36.43
CA LEU A 20 0.48 -13.32 -35.27
C LEU A 20 1.35 -13.56 -34.03
N LYS A 21 1.96 -12.48 -33.48
CA LYS A 21 2.29 -12.47 -32.05
C LYS A 21 0.97 -12.82 -31.36
N ALA A 22 0.89 -14.04 -30.87
CA ALA A 22 -0.03 -14.34 -29.80
C ALA A 22 0.30 -13.29 -28.73
N GLU A 23 -0.52 -12.25 -28.59
CA GLU A 23 -0.60 -11.51 -27.33
C GLU A 23 -0.96 -12.59 -26.33
N GLY A 24 0.09 -13.15 -25.71
CA GLY A 24 -0.09 -14.07 -24.60
C GLY A 24 -1.00 -13.35 -23.64
N ALA A 25 -2.21 -13.87 -23.47
CA ALA A 25 -3.05 -13.42 -22.39
C ALA A 25 -2.14 -13.30 -21.17
N LEU A 26 -2.07 -12.12 -20.56
CA LEU A 26 -1.37 -11.93 -19.28
C LEU A 26 -2.03 -12.93 -18.35
N GLY A 27 -1.44 -14.15 -18.24
CA GLY A 27 -2.02 -15.30 -17.56
C GLY A 27 -2.01 -15.13 -16.04
N GLY A 28 -2.61 -14.06 -15.55
CA GLY A 28 -2.70 -13.74 -14.13
C GLY A 28 -4.10 -13.33 -13.72
N ALA A 29 -4.53 -13.75 -12.53
CA ALA A 29 -5.74 -13.27 -11.88
C ALA A 29 -5.34 -12.35 -10.71
N ILE A 30 -5.99 -11.20 -10.60
CA ILE A 30 -5.78 -10.22 -9.54
C ILE A 30 -7.14 -9.89 -8.92
N ALA A 31 -7.20 -9.93 -7.60
CA ALA A 31 -8.35 -9.49 -6.84
C ALA A 31 -7.90 -8.65 -5.65
N THR A 32 -8.46 -7.45 -5.51
CA THR A 32 -8.30 -6.58 -4.34
C THR A 32 -9.65 -6.04 -3.91
N VAL A 33 -9.70 -5.39 -2.74
CA VAL A 33 -10.94 -4.79 -2.22
C VAL A 33 -11.27 -3.43 -2.84
N ASP A 34 -10.39 -2.89 -3.72
CA ASP A 34 -10.58 -1.60 -4.37
C ASP A 34 -10.13 -1.65 -5.83
N PRO A 35 -10.96 -1.20 -6.79
CA PRO A 35 -10.63 -1.26 -8.23
C PRO A 35 -9.37 -0.48 -8.59
N ILE A 36 -9.07 0.66 -7.93
CA ILE A 36 -7.85 1.44 -8.20
C ILE A 36 -6.60 0.63 -7.84
N ALA A 37 -6.67 -0.15 -6.76
CA ALA A 37 -5.57 -1.03 -6.38
C ALA A 37 -5.44 -2.23 -7.32
N THR A 38 -6.55 -2.78 -7.82
CA THR A 38 -6.54 -3.80 -8.87
C THR A 38 -5.89 -3.26 -10.16
N ASP A 39 -6.26 -2.05 -10.58
CA ASP A 39 -5.70 -1.40 -11.77
C ASP A 39 -4.20 -1.14 -11.62
N ALA A 40 -3.75 -0.72 -10.43
CA ALA A 40 -2.32 -0.53 -10.13
C ALA A 40 -1.53 -1.85 -10.25
N ALA A 41 -2.11 -2.96 -9.77
CA ALA A 41 -1.51 -4.28 -9.89
C ALA A 41 -1.45 -4.78 -11.35
N VAL A 42 -2.54 -4.61 -12.11
CA VAL A 42 -2.59 -4.91 -13.55
C VAL A 42 -1.55 -4.09 -14.30
N GLN A 43 -1.42 -2.81 -13.97
CA GLN A 43 -0.42 -1.95 -14.59
C GLN A 43 1.01 -2.39 -14.27
N ALA A 44 1.28 -2.89 -13.06
CA ALA A 44 2.59 -3.44 -12.72
C ALA A 44 2.93 -4.66 -13.59
N LEU A 45 1.96 -5.55 -13.87
CA LEU A 45 2.17 -6.67 -14.82
C LEU A 45 2.42 -6.17 -16.25
N LYS A 46 1.65 -5.18 -16.72
CA LYS A 46 1.83 -4.59 -18.05
C LYS A 46 3.20 -3.93 -18.24
N ASP A 47 3.74 -3.36 -17.16
CA ASP A 47 5.07 -2.74 -17.13
C ASP A 47 6.23 -3.77 -17.10
N GLY A 48 5.93 -5.07 -17.22
CA GLY A 48 6.90 -6.16 -17.22
C GLY A 48 7.22 -6.74 -15.84
N GLY A 49 6.47 -6.32 -14.81
CA GLY A 49 6.55 -6.92 -13.48
C GLY A 49 5.99 -8.33 -13.41
N ASN A 50 6.18 -8.96 -12.28
CA ASN A 50 5.63 -10.27 -11.95
C ASN A 50 4.49 -10.16 -10.91
N ALA A 51 3.99 -11.28 -10.40
CA ALA A 51 2.94 -11.32 -9.39
C ALA A 51 3.34 -10.60 -8.08
N ILE A 52 4.63 -10.59 -7.75
CA ILE A 52 5.18 -9.87 -6.59
C ILE A 52 5.04 -8.37 -6.79
N ASP A 53 5.42 -7.86 -7.96
CA ASP A 53 5.29 -6.43 -8.31
C ASP A 53 3.82 -6.00 -8.28
N ALA A 54 2.93 -6.85 -8.77
CA ALA A 54 1.49 -6.61 -8.74
C ALA A 54 0.97 -6.52 -7.29
N ALA A 55 1.40 -7.44 -6.42
CA ALA A 55 1.01 -7.44 -5.00
C ALA A 55 1.54 -6.19 -4.26
N VAL A 56 2.79 -5.81 -4.48
CA VAL A 56 3.40 -4.61 -3.88
C VAL A 56 2.70 -3.34 -4.36
N ALA A 57 2.43 -3.22 -5.67
CA ALA A 57 1.70 -2.09 -6.25
C ALA A 57 0.28 -1.97 -5.66
N ALA A 58 -0.43 -3.11 -5.54
CA ALA A 58 -1.74 -3.16 -4.91
C ALA A 58 -1.68 -2.76 -3.44
N GLY A 59 -0.74 -3.31 -2.65
CA GLY A 59 -0.62 -3.04 -1.22
C GLY A 59 -0.34 -1.57 -0.91
N LEU A 60 0.59 -0.95 -1.62
CA LEU A 60 0.89 0.48 -1.49
C LEU A 60 -0.31 1.34 -1.92
N THR A 61 -1.01 0.96 -2.99
CA THR A 61 -2.20 1.69 -3.46
C THR A 61 -3.36 1.54 -2.48
N LEU A 62 -3.58 0.36 -1.89
CA LEU A 62 -4.57 0.15 -0.83
C LEU A 62 -4.31 1.04 0.38
N GLY A 63 -3.04 1.29 0.72
CA GLY A 63 -2.68 2.26 1.76
C GLY A 63 -3.18 3.68 1.47
N VAL A 64 -3.43 4.01 0.21
CA VAL A 64 -4.04 5.29 -0.21
C VAL A 64 -5.56 5.20 -0.23
N VAL A 65 -6.12 4.22 -0.96
CA VAL A 65 -7.56 4.19 -1.30
C VAL A 65 -8.42 3.43 -0.31
N ASN A 66 -7.80 2.66 0.59
CA ASN A 66 -8.46 1.89 1.65
C ASN A 66 -7.78 2.11 3.02
N GLY A 67 -7.42 3.35 3.33
CA GLY A 67 -6.59 3.74 4.48
C GLY A 67 -7.17 3.43 5.87
N TYR A 68 -8.42 2.98 5.97
CA TYR A 68 -9.02 2.51 7.21
C TYR A 68 -8.75 1.01 7.50
N ASN A 69 -8.22 0.25 6.52
CA ASN A 69 -7.85 -1.15 6.67
C ASN A 69 -6.41 -1.43 6.23
N SER A 70 -5.80 -0.54 5.45
CA SER A 70 -4.50 -0.76 4.82
C SER A 70 -3.61 0.46 5.00
N GLY A 71 -2.29 0.26 4.97
CA GLY A 71 -1.34 1.38 5.02
C GLY A 71 0.04 0.97 5.52
N ILE A 72 1.01 1.84 5.26
CA ILE A 72 2.40 1.61 5.69
C ILE A 72 2.63 1.85 7.18
N GLY A 73 1.65 2.40 7.89
CA GLY A 73 1.66 2.55 9.35
C GLY A 73 1.13 1.33 10.10
N GLY A 74 0.77 0.26 9.39
CA GLY A 74 0.29 -1.00 9.95
C GLY A 74 1.17 -2.18 9.56
N GLY A 75 0.59 -3.39 9.53
CA GLY A 75 1.29 -4.62 9.20
C GLY A 75 0.62 -5.40 8.09
N CYS A 76 1.28 -6.48 7.68
CA CYS A 76 0.75 -7.43 6.72
C CYS A 76 1.36 -8.81 6.92
N PHE A 77 0.71 -9.81 6.30
CA PHE A 77 1.30 -11.13 6.08
C PHE A 77 1.36 -11.39 4.58
N VAL A 78 2.45 -11.99 4.14
CA VAL A 78 2.63 -12.42 2.76
C VAL A 78 2.85 -13.92 2.73
N VAL A 79 2.09 -14.61 1.88
CA VAL A 79 2.34 -16.00 1.49
C VAL A 79 2.56 -16.01 0.00
N CYS A 80 3.71 -16.48 -0.42
CA CYS A 80 4.09 -16.52 -1.83
C CYS A 80 4.47 -17.93 -2.25
N ARG A 81 3.98 -18.36 -3.42
CA ARG A 81 4.42 -19.56 -4.10
C ARG A 81 5.04 -19.18 -5.43
N LEU A 82 6.32 -19.50 -5.60
CA LEU A 82 7.05 -19.25 -6.84
C LEU A 82 6.73 -20.30 -7.91
N ALA A 83 7.14 -20.03 -9.14
CA ALA A 83 6.89 -20.91 -10.27
C ALA A 83 7.57 -22.30 -10.15
N ASP A 84 8.70 -22.36 -9.44
CA ASP A 84 9.41 -23.60 -9.14
C ASP A 84 8.78 -24.43 -8.01
N GLY A 85 7.68 -23.95 -7.43
CA GLY A 85 6.97 -24.58 -6.33
C GLY A 85 7.43 -24.15 -4.94
N THR A 86 8.52 -23.39 -4.83
CA THR A 86 9.00 -22.84 -3.54
C THR A 86 7.94 -21.98 -2.89
N VAL A 87 7.66 -22.22 -1.61
CA VAL A 87 6.74 -21.42 -0.80
C VAL A 87 7.52 -20.72 0.29
N PHE A 88 7.28 -19.41 0.44
CA PHE A 88 7.82 -18.61 1.54
C PHE A 88 6.77 -17.66 2.11
N THR A 89 7.06 -17.16 3.31
CA THR A 89 6.21 -16.19 3.99
C THR A 89 7.03 -15.00 4.45
N ILE A 90 6.40 -13.82 4.50
CA ILE A 90 6.95 -12.65 5.18
C ILE A 90 6.00 -12.25 6.29
N ASN A 91 6.51 -12.21 7.51
CA ASN A 91 5.79 -11.69 8.65
C ASN A 91 6.10 -10.19 8.79
N GLY A 92 5.23 -9.38 8.21
CA GLY A 92 5.24 -7.93 8.35
C GLY A 92 4.22 -7.44 9.38
N ARG A 93 3.84 -8.28 10.37
CA ARG A 93 2.98 -7.89 11.48
C ARG A 93 3.64 -6.79 12.30
N GLU A 94 2.84 -5.92 12.88
CA GLU A 94 3.30 -4.91 13.83
C GLU A 94 3.94 -5.56 15.06
N LYS A 95 5.03 -4.97 15.53
CA LYS A 95 5.67 -5.32 16.80
C LYS A 95 5.20 -4.36 17.90
N ALA A 96 4.96 -4.87 19.10
CA ALA A 96 4.76 -4.03 20.27
C ALA A 96 6.02 -3.18 20.52
N PRO A 97 5.90 -1.89 20.86
CA PRO A 97 7.04 -1.09 21.30
C PRO A 97 7.74 -1.71 22.52
N ASP A 98 9.05 -1.54 22.62
CA ASP A 98 9.83 -2.16 23.70
C ASP A 98 9.41 -1.69 25.11
N ARG A 99 8.82 -0.50 25.21
CA ARG A 99 8.23 0.01 26.48
C ARG A 99 6.82 -0.52 26.77
N ALA A 100 6.24 -1.33 25.89
CA ALA A 100 4.93 -1.94 26.16
C ALA A 100 5.05 -2.96 27.31
N HIS A 101 4.08 -2.94 28.22
CA HIS A 101 4.03 -3.82 29.38
C HIS A 101 2.60 -4.33 29.60
N ARG A 102 2.46 -5.35 30.46
CA ARG A 102 1.19 -6.06 30.69
C ARG A 102 0.03 -5.10 31.06
N ASP A 103 0.31 -4.06 31.82
CA ASP A 103 -0.68 -3.17 32.41
C ASP A 103 -0.86 -1.87 31.61
N LEU A 104 -0.30 -1.78 30.38
CA LEU A 104 -0.30 -0.58 29.52
C LEU A 104 -1.70 -0.01 29.27
N TYR A 105 -2.70 -0.86 29.20
CA TYR A 105 -4.09 -0.50 28.90
C TYR A 105 -5.00 -0.52 30.12
N LEU A 106 -4.43 -0.45 31.33
CA LEU A 106 -5.21 -0.30 32.55
C LEU A 106 -5.36 1.19 32.90
N ARG A 107 -6.53 1.55 33.43
CA ARG A 107 -6.80 2.83 34.06
C ARG A 107 -7.42 2.56 35.43
N ASN A 108 -6.79 3.06 36.49
CA ASN A 108 -7.21 2.78 37.87
C ASN A 108 -7.32 1.29 38.23
N GLY A 109 -6.47 0.46 37.63
CA GLY A 109 -6.47 -1.00 37.83
C GLY A 109 -7.47 -1.76 36.94
N GLU A 110 -8.32 -1.08 36.18
CA GLU A 110 -9.33 -1.67 35.31
C GLU A 110 -8.92 -1.53 33.83
N ALA A 111 -9.31 -2.54 32.99
CA ALA A 111 -9.03 -2.51 31.57
C ALA A 111 -9.82 -1.40 30.85
N ASP A 112 -9.13 -0.48 30.17
CA ASP A 112 -9.76 0.52 29.30
C ASP A 112 -9.51 0.18 27.83
N PRO A 113 -10.50 -0.40 27.13
CA PRO A 113 -10.34 -0.81 25.72
C PRO A 113 -10.15 0.36 24.78
N ASN A 114 -10.40 1.61 25.17
CA ASN A 114 -10.14 2.78 24.33
C ASN A 114 -8.65 3.04 24.20
N LEU A 115 -7.86 2.76 25.23
CA LEU A 115 -6.40 2.96 25.21
C LEU A 115 -5.69 2.12 24.13
N SER A 116 -6.23 0.91 23.85
CA SER A 116 -5.69 0.02 22.80
C SER A 116 -6.24 0.28 21.41
N ARG A 117 -7.16 1.24 21.23
CA ARG A 117 -7.84 1.50 19.97
C ARG A 117 -7.65 2.89 19.42
N VAL A 118 -7.47 3.89 20.27
CA VAL A 118 -7.43 5.31 19.88
C VAL A 118 -6.33 6.04 20.63
N GLY A 119 -5.49 6.74 19.88
CA GLY A 119 -4.42 7.57 20.44
C GLY A 119 -3.05 6.91 20.40
N ALA A 120 -2.10 7.54 21.07
CA ALA A 120 -0.69 7.19 20.98
C ALA A 120 -0.36 5.80 21.53
N LEU A 121 -1.05 5.36 22.59
CA LEU A 121 -0.85 4.03 23.17
C LEU A 121 -1.31 2.89 22.26
N ALA A 122 -2.23 3.16 21.31
CA ALA A 122 -2.72 2.16 20.36
C ALA A 122 -1.78 1.90 19.18
N VAL A 123 -0.67 2.64 19.08
CA VAL A 123 0.25 2.55 17.95
C VAL A 123 1.34 1.53 18.23
N ALA A 124 1.56 0.63 17.28
CA ALA A 124 2.64 -0.36 17.28
C ALA A 124 3.69 -0.02 16.22
N VAL A 125 4.85 -0.69 16.26
CA VAL A 125 5.91 -0.55 15.25
C VAL A 125 5.41 -1.11 13.93
N PRO A 126 5.31 -0.33 12.85
CA PRO A 126 4.73 -0.78 11.59
C PRO A 126 5.67 -1.71 10.83
N GLY A 127 5.15 -2.81 10.27
CA GLY A 127 5.94 -3.78 9.52
C GLY A 127 5.66 -3.82 8.02
N ALA A 128 4.52 -3.27 7.57
CA ALA A 128 4.07 -3.43 6.18
C ALA A 128 5.04 -2.83 5.16
N LEU A 129 5.59 -1.63 5.40
CA LEU A 129 6.50 -0.98 4.47
C LEU A 129 7.78 -1.81 4.26
N MET A 130 8.36 -2.34 5.35
CA MET A 130 9.55 -3.20 5.27
C MET A 130 9.24 -4.51 4.56
N ALA A 131 8.08 -5.11 4.81
CA ALA A 131 7.66 -6.33 4.13
C ALA A 131 7.53 -6.12 2.62
N TYR A 132 6.93 -5.01 2.17
CA TYR A 132 6.82 -4.66 0.75
C TYR A 132 8.19 -4.38 0.12
N ALA A 133 9.08 -3.68 0.82
CA ALA A 133 10.44 -3.44 0.35
C ALA A 133 11.21 -4.75 0.17
N GLN A 134 11.26 -5.58 1.20
CA GLN A 134 11.92 -6.89 1.16
C GLN A 134 11.35 -7.76 0.03
N LEU A 135 10.04 -7.84 -0.09
CA LEU A 135 9.37 -8.63 -1.12
C LEU A 135 9.75 -8.16 -2.53
N SER A 136 9.73 -6.84 -2.77
CA SER A 136 10.09 -6.23 -4.04
C SER A 136 11.57 -6.42 -4.38
N GLU A 137 12.47 -6.23 -3.41
CA GLU A 137 13.91 -6.32 -3.61
C GLU A 137 14.40 -7.74 -3.86
N THR A 138 13.77 -8.74 -3.23
CA THR A 138 14.21 -10.15 -3.34
C THR A 138 13.58 -10.89 -4.52
N HIS A 139 12.35 -10.54 -4.91
CA HIS A 139 11.58 -11.31 -5.89
C HIS A 139 10.87 -10.45 -6.95
N GLY A 140 10.84 -9.13 -6.81
CA GLY A 140 10.29 -8.21 -7.80
C GLY A 140 11.19 -8.05 -9.03
N ARG A 141 10.61 -7.54 -10.11
CA ARG A 141 11.31 -7.15 -11.35
C ARG A 141 11.34 -5.63 -11.52
N ILE A 142 10.42 -4.94 -10.88
CA ILE A 142 10.31 -3.49 -10.92
C ILE A 142 10.93 -2.93 -9.62
N PRO A 143 11.85 -1.95 -9.70
CA PRO A 143 12.41 -1.32 -8.51
C PRO A 143 11.33 -0.79 -7.56
N PHE A 144 11.43 -1.06 -6.26
CA PHE A 144 10.46 -0.66 -5.22
C PHE A 144 10.07 0.82 -5.27
N ARG A 145 11.08 1.68 -5.55
CA ARG A 145 10.84 3.12 -5.72
C ARG A 145 9.79 3.47 -6.77
N LYS A 146 9.66 2.68 -7.84
CA LYS A 146 8.67 2.95 -8.90
C LYS A 146 7.25 2.69 -8.40
N HIS A 147 7.05 1.66 -7.59
CA HIS A 147 5.75 1.38 -6.97
C HIS A 147 5.36 2.50 -6.00
N LEU A 148 6.30 2.95 -5.16
CA LEU A 148 6.09 4.07 -4.24
C LEU A 148 5.69 5.36 -4.98
N LEU A 149 6.38 5.70 -6.07
CA LEU A 149 6.07 6.92 -6.84
C LEU A 149 4.71 6.87 -7.52
N LYS A 150 4.27 5.69 -7.99
CA LYS A 150 2.92 5.50 -8.54
C LYS A 150 1.85 5.66 -7.47
N ALA A 151 2.01 5.05 -6.30
CA ALA A 151 1.11 5.21 -5.17
C ALA A 151 1.08 6.67 -4.66
N ALA A 152 2.23 7.36 -4.64
CA ALA A 152 2.33 8.77 -4.31
C ALA A 152 1.51 9.65 -5.28
N ALA A 153 1.56 9.36 -6.58
CA ALA A 153 0.77 10.09 -7.57
C ALA A 153 -0.74 9.95 -7.33
N ILE A 154 -1.22 8.75 -7.00
CA ILE A 154 -2.63 8.50 -6.65
C ILE A 154 -3.02 9.31 -5.38
N ALA A 155 -2.17 9.29 -4.36
CA ALA A 155 -2.42 10.01 -3.10
C ALA A 155 -2.50 11.53 -3.30
N GLU A 156 -1.67 12.09 -4.19
CA GLU A 156 -1.63 13.51 -4.49
C GLU A 156 -2.77 13.95 -5.40
N GLN A 157 -3.04 13.20 -6.47
CA GLN A 157 -4.16 13.50 -7.39
C GLN A 157 -5.50 13.35 -6.67
N GLY A 158 -5.55 12.41 -5.73
CA GLY A 158 -6.74 12.04 -4.98
C GLY A 158 -7.63 11.04 -5.72
N PHE A 159 -8.56 10.49 -4.99
CA PHE A 159 -9.53 9.51 -5.50
C PHE A 159 -10.94 9.83 -5.01
N LYS A 160 -11.95 9.42 -5.77
CA LYS A 160 -13.34 9.55 -5.34
C LYS A 160 -13.66 8.54 -4.24
N ILE A 161 -14.12 9.04 -3.10
CA ILE A 161 -14.47 8.21 -1.93
C ILE A 161 -15.68 7.33 -2.27
N PRO A 162 -15.56 5.98 -2.18
CA PRO A 162 -16.70 5.09 -2.32
C PRO A 162 -17.63 5.16 -1.10
N ALA A 163 -18.86 4.65 -1.24
CA ALA A 163 -19.87 4.69 -0.17
C ALA A 163 -19.40 4.01 1.13
N ALA A 164 -18.69 2.88 1.02
CA ALA A 164 -18.14 2.16 2.17
C ALA A 164 -17.12 3.02 2.94
N TYR A 165 -16.21 3.70 2.24
CA TYR A 165 -15.23 4.60 2.86
C TYR A 165 -15.93 5.78 3.57
N ALA A 166 -16.91 6.42 2.89
CA ALA A 166 -17.68 7.52 3.48
C ALA A 166 -18.43 7.09 4.75
N SER A 167 -18.99 5.86 4.76
CA SER A 167 -19.63 5.28 5.94
C SER A 167 -18.66 5.10 7.09
N THR A 168 -17.45 4.61 6.81
CA THR A 168 -16.37 4.45 7.81
C THR A 168 -15.94 5.80 8.38
N LEU A 169 -15.72 6.81 7.53
CA LEU A 169 -15.39 8.17 7.98
C LEU A 169 -16.49 8.74 8.89
N LYS A 170 -17.77 8.54 8.53
CA LYS A 170 -18.88 8.97 9.37
C LYS A 170 -18.86 8.29 10.73
N GLY A 171 -18.65 6.98 10.79
CA GLY A 171 -18.58 6.21 12.03
C GLY A 171 -17.39 6.56 12.92
N ARG A 172 -16.29 7.05 12.32
CA ARG A 172 -15.06 7.44 13.04
C ARG A 172 -14.87 8.95 13.21
N SER A 173 -15.83 9.76 12.78
CA SER A 173 -15.70 11.24 12.78
C SER A 173 -15.40 11.82 14.17
N PHE A 174 -15.96 11.23 15.23
CA PHE A 174 -15.69 11.64 16.62
C PHE A 174 -14.20 11.46 16.99
N ASP A 175 -13.62 10.32 16.66
CA ASP A 175 -12.22 10.03 16.94
C ASP A 175 -11.28 10.86 16.05
N LEU A 176 -11.61 11.03 14.77
CA LEU A 176 -10.84 11.85 13.84
C LEU A 176 -10.71 13.30 14.30
N LYS A 177 -11.75 13.87 14.92
CA LYS A 177 -11.76 15.24 15.47
C LYS A 177 -10.79 15.43 16.62
N LYS A 178 -10.44 14.38 17.37
CA LYS A 178 -9.49 14.44 18.48
C LYS A 178 -8.05 14.73 18.00
N PHE A 179 -7.74 14.43 16.74
CA PHE A 179 -6.41 14.54 16.16
C PHE A 179 -6.41 15.57 15.03
N PRO A 180 -5.87 16.79 15.24
CA PRO A 180 -5.93 17.86 14.23
C PRO A 180 -5.35 17.45 12.85
N ALA A 181 -4.29 16.65 12.83
CA ALA A 181 -3.70 16.15 11.57
C ALA A 181 -4.66 15.24 10.82
N SER A 182 -5.33 14.31 11.51
CA SER A 182 -6.34 13.43 10.92
C SER A 182 -7.57 14.21 10.47
N ALA A 183 -8.06 15.14 11.30
CA ALA A 183 -9.20 15.99 10.98
C ALA A 183 -8.97 16.77 9.68
N ARG A 184 -7.79 17.35 9.50
CA ARG A 184 -7.42 18.13 8.31
C ARG A 184 -7.48 17.29 7.02
N ILE A 185 -7.18 15.99 7.10
CA ILE A 185 -7.15 15.10 5.93
C ILE A 185 -8.54 14.53 5.63
N PHE A 186 -9.28 14.09 6.66
CA PHE A 186 -10.47 13.26 6.51
C PHE A 186 -11.80 13.98 6.74
N LEU A 187 -11.75 15.24 7.17
CA LEU A 187 -12.94 16.06 7.39
C LEU A 187 -12.90 17.32 6.50
N ASP A 188 -14.08 17.83 6.16
CA ASP A 188 -14.22 19.09 5.44
C ASP A 188 -13.91 20.31 6.34
N ALA A 189 -13.90 21.51 5.76
CA ALA A 189 -13.62 22.74 6.49
C ALA A 189 -14.62 23.04 7.64
N LYS A 190 -15.79 22.39 7.64
CA LYS A 190 -16.81 22.49 8.70
C LYS A 190 -16.67 21.37 9.75
N GLY A 191 -15.65 20.51 9.62
CA GLY A 191 -15.42 19.36 10.48
C GLY A 191 -16.36 18.18 10.25
N ASN A 192 -17.00 18.10 9.08
CA ASN A 192 -17.84 16.96 8.70
C ASN A 192 -17.03 15.93 7.92
N PRO A 193 -17.31 14.63 8.06
CA PRO A 193 -16.68 13.61 7.24
C PRO A 193 -17.08 13.77 5.77
N TYR A 194 -16.12 13.54 4.88
CA TYR A 194 -16.38 13.59 3.43
C TYR A 194 -17.46 12.58 3.03
N LYS A 195 -18.30 12.97 2.09
CA LYS A 195 -19.38 12.14 1.52
C LYS A 195 -18.86 11.29 0.36
N ALA A 196 -19.58 10.22 0.03
CA ALA A 196 -19.31 9.44 -1.17
C ALA A 196 -19.27 10.34 -2.42
N GLY A 197 -18.31 10.09 -3.31
CA GLY A 197 -18.06 10.90 -4.51
C GLY A 197 -17.16 12.13 -4.29
N ALA A 198 -16.90 12.55 -3.05
CA ALA A 198 -15.90 13.57 -2.77
C ALA A 198 -14.50 13.08 -3.13
N VAL A 199 -13.61 13.98 -3.53
CA VAL A 199 -12.21 13.65 -3.83
C VAL A 199 -11.37 13.79 -2.56
N LEU A 200 -10.78 12.69 -2.10
CA LEU A 200 -9.83 12.69 -0.99
C LEU A 200 -8.40 12.76 -1.53
N LYS A 201 -7.66 13.78 -1.11
CA LYS A 201 -6.22 13.93 -1.37
C LYS A 201 -5.43 13.70 -0.09
N GLN A 202 -4.29 13.02 -0.20
CA GLN A 202 -3.42 12.70 0.93
C GLN A 202 -1.98 13.13 0.63
N THR A 203 -1.77 14.46 0.56
CA THR A 203 -0.49 15.08 0.19
C THR A 203 0.65 14.66 1.13
N ASP A 204 0.37 14.54 2.44
CA ASP A 204 1.38 14.13 3.40
C ASP A 204 1.82 12.67 3.17
N LEU A 205 0.88 11.76 2.83
CA LEU A 205 1.20 10.39 2.45
C LEU A 205 1.97 10.33 1.13
N ALA A 206 1.57 11.13 0.13
CA ALA A 206 2.29 11.25 -1.13
C ALA A 206 3.75 11.67 -0.91
N ASN A 207 3.98 12.66 -0.04
CA ASN A 207 5.32 13.11 0.33
C ASN A 207 6.10 12.01 1.06
N THR A 208 5.48 11.27 1.99
CA THR A 208 6.10 10.14 2.69
C THR A 208 6.56 9.07 1.69
N TYR A 209 5.70 8.67 0.74
CA TYR A 209 6.09 7.72 -0.30
C TYR A 209 7.25 8.22 -1.16
N ARG A 210 7.27 9.51 -1.53
CA ARG A 210 8.39 10.10 -2.29
C ARG A 210 9.69 10.11 -1.48
N GLN A 211 9.64 10.42 -0.20
CA GLN A 211 10.83 10.41 0.65
C GLN A 211 11.38 8.99 0.79
N VAL A 212 10.53 7.99 1.00
CA VAL A 212 10.96 6.59 1.02
C VAL A 212 11.51 6.16 -0.34
N ALA A 213 10.90 6.61 -1.45
CA ALA A 213 11.40 6.32 -2.80
C ALA A 213 12.78 6.94 -3.08
N ALA A 214 13.09 8.09 -2.48
CA ALA A 214 14.35 8.79 -2.65
C ALA A 214 15.46 8.29 -1.71
N HIS A 215 15.12 7.93 -0.48
CA HIS A 215 16.08 7.70 0.60
C HIS A 215 16.03 6.28 1.18
N GLY A 216 15.16 5.41 0.66
CA GLY A 216 14.96 4.05 1.20
C GLY A 216 14.12 4.00 2.48
N THR A 217 13.90 2.77 2.95
CA THR A 217 13.09 2.51 4.16
C THR A 217 13.71 3.07 5.44
N ASP A 218 15.02 3.28 5.49
CA ASP A 218 15.69 3.87 6.64
C ASP A 218 15.22 5.30 6.93
N TRP A 219 14.79 6.06 5.92
CA TRP A 219 14.16 7.36 6.14
C TRP A 219 12.90 7.26 7.02
N PHE A 220 12.14 6.18 6.85
CA PHE A 220 10.91 5.94 7.62
C PHE A 220 11.22 5.36 9.01
N TYR A 221 12.09 4.34 9.11
CA TYR A 221 12.32 3.59 10.34
C TYR A 221 13.41 4.18 11.24
N LYS A 222 14.41 4.87 10.70
CA LYS A 222 15.58 5.39 11.44
C LYS A 222 15.82 6.88 11.19
N GLY A 223 15.10 7.44 10.24
CA GLY A 223 15.31 8.80 9.76
C GLY A 223 14.32 9.83 10.30
N PRO A 224 14.10 10.90 9.52
CA PRO A 224 13.27 12.04 9.96
C PRO A 224 11.83 11.66 10.31
N PHE A 225 11.26 10.61 9.70
CA PHE A 225 9.91 10.15 10.03
C PHE A 225 9.86 9.52 11.43
N ALA A 226 10.78 8.59 11.73
CA ALA A 226 10.88 7.96 13.05
C ALA A 226 11.06 9.00 14.16
N LYS A 227 11.96 9.97 13.96
CA LYS A 227 12.21 11.07 14.91
C LYS A 227 10.96 11.89 15.20
N LYS A 228 10.24 12.31 14.14
CA LYS A 228 8.99 13.06 14.28
C LYS A 228 7.90 12.23 14.97
N THR A 229 7.81 10.95 14.65
CA THR A 229 6.85 10.03 15.27
C THR A 229 7.16 9.87 16.76
N ALA A 230 8.41 9.59 17.13
CA ALA A 230 8.81 9.47 18.53
C ALA A 230 8.57 10.77 19.34
N ALA A 231 8.86 11.92 18.76
CA ALA A 231 8.57 13.21 19.39
C ALA A 231 7.06 13.41 19.63
N TRP A 232 6.23 13.07 18.65
CA TRP A 232 4.77 13.14 18.82
C TRP A 232 4.26 12.14 19.85
N MET A 233 4.78 10.91 19.84
CA MET A 233 4.44 9.89 20.85
C MET A 233 4.75 10.36 22.24
N ASN A 234 5.95 10.93 22.47
CA ASN A 234 6.35 11.46 23.77
C ASN A 234 5.44 12.62 24.23
N ALA A 235 5.00 13.47 23.30
CA ALA A 235 4.09 14.60 23.62
C ALA A 235 2.63 14.16 23.85
N ASN A 236 2.27 12.90 23.55
CA ASN A 236 0.91 12.38 23.65
C ASN A 236 0.82 11.08 24.48
N ASP A 237 1.74 10.91 25.43
CA ASP A 237 1.79 9.75 26.36
C ASP A 237 1.90 8.37 25.65
N GLY A 238 2.50 8.35 24.46
CA GLY A 238 2.78 7.12 23.73
C GLY A 238 4.04 6.41 24.19
N VAL A 239 4.17 5.14 23.84
CA VAL A 239 5.31 4.30 24.25
C VAL A 239 6.27 3.99 23.10
N LEU A 240 5.90 4.26 21.85
CA LEU A 240 6.77 4.09 20.70
C LEU A 240 7.90 5.13 20.70
N SER A 241 9.13 4.67 20.48
CA SER A 241 10.36 5.47 20.49
C SER A 241 11.17 5.31 19.20
N GLU A 242 12.29 6.02 19.06
CA GLU A 242 13.20 5.86 17.92
C GLU A 242 13.98 4.52 17.98
N ALA A 243 14.05 3.88 19.15
CA ALA A 243 14.78 2.63 19.32
C ALA A 243 13.98 1.40 18.83
N ASP A 244 12.67 1.54 18.66
CA ASP A 244 11.78 0.47 18.21
C ASP A 244 11.89 0.21 16.69
#